data_286f934bd577d1d913643b69b77ec893
#
_entry.id   286f934bd577d1d913643b69b77ec893
#
_cell.length_a   1.000
_cell.length_b   1.000
_cell.length_c   1.000
_cell.angle_alpha   90.00
_cell.angle_beta   90.00
_cell.angle_gamma   90.00
#
_symmetry.space_group_name_H-M   'P 1'
#
loop_
_entity.id
_entity.type
_entity.pdbx_description
1 polymer ?
#
loop_
_entity_poly.entity_id
_entity_poly.type
_entity_poly.pdbx_seq_one_letter_code
_entity_poly.pdbx_strand_id
1 'polypeptide(L)'
;VTDMSDMFADATSFNQSLDEWDVSNVTDMSGMFNVATSFSNKPLNKWDVSNVTTMSGMFYNATSFNQPLDEWDVTNVTDMSFMFAAANSFNQPLNDWDVSNVTDMSDMFAAANSFNQPLNNWDVSNVTNMSLLFAAATSFNQPLNDGMCQM
;
A
#
# COMPACT_ATOMS: atom_id res chain seq x y z
N VAL A 1 -1.35 -3.37 -21.05
CA VAL A 1 -2.04 -2.29 -20.33
C VAL A 1 -1.03 -1.60 -19.45
N THR A 2 -1.05 -0.24 -19.39
CA THR A 2 -0.12 0.56 -18.61
C THR A 2 -0.79 1.31 -17.45
N ASP A 3 -2.09 1.48 -17.50
CA ASP A 3 -2.90 2.17 -16.51
C ASP A 3 -4.05 1.25 -16.05
N MET A 4 -4.08 0.93 -14.77
CA MET A 4 -5.11 0.16 -14.08
C MET A 4 -5.73 0.96 -12.92
N SER A 5 -5.60 2.30 -12.96
CA SER A 5 -6.17 3.15 -11.93
C SER A 5 -7.69 2.93 -11.81
N ASP A 6 -8.18 2.90 -10.57
CA ASP A 6 -9.58 2.74 -10.19
C ASP A 6 -10.33 1.52 -10.79
N MET A 7 -9.60 0.52 -11.35
CA MET A 7 -10.20 -0.57 -12.12
C MET A 7 -11.28 -1.35 -11.36
N PHE A 8 -11.13 -1.52 -10.06
CA PHE A 8 -12.08 -2.17 -9.15
C PHE A 8 -12.56 -1.23 -8.04
N ALA A 9 -12.45 0.10 -8.26
CA ALA A 9 -12.94 1.07 -7.29
C ALA A 9 -14.44 0.88 -7.05
N ASP A 10 -14.86 0.93 -5.77
CA ASP A 10 -16.24 0.69 -5.34
C ASP A 10 -16.81 -0.70 -5.70
N ALA A 11 -15.97 -1.64 -6.16
CA ALA A 11 -16.39 -3.01 -6.44
C ALA A 11 -16.55 -3.80 -5.14
N THR A 12 -17.51 -3.42 -4.29
CA THR A 12 -17.66 -3.90 -2.91
C THR A 12 -17.87 -5.41 -2.78
N SER A 13 -18.33 -6.08 -3.83
CA SER A 13 -18.55 -7.54 -3.85
C SER A 13 -17.46 -8.31 -4.60
N PHE A 14 -16.48 -7.60 -5.20
CA PHE A 14 -15.44 -8.24 -5.99
C PHE A 14 -14.50 -9.05 -5.08
N ASN A 15 -14.31 -10.34 -5.39
CA ASN A 15 -13.38 -11.24 -4.70
C ASN A 15 -12.95 -12.40 -5.61
N GLN A 16 -12.55 -12.11 -6.85
CA GLN A 16 -12.06 -13.12 -7.79
C GLN A 16 -10.53 -13.11 -7.84
N SER A 17 -9.94 -14.25 -8.23
CA SER A 17 -8.49 -14.36 -8.40
C SER A 17 -8.00 -13.53 -9.57
N LEU A 18 -6.87 -12.85 -9.37
CA LEU A 18 -6.16 -12.05 -10.35
C LEU A 18 -4.69 -12.50 -10.48
N ASP A 19 -4.34 -13.65 -9.90
CA ASP A 19 -2.96 -14.13 -9.79
C ASP A 19 -2.29 -14.47 -11.14
N GLU A 20 -3.10 -14.74 -12.16
CA GLU A 20 -2.61 -15.01 -13.52
C GLU A 20 -2.51 -13.74 -14.40
N TRP A 21 -2.80 -12.57 -13.85
CA TRP A 21 -2.73 -11.35 -14.63
C TRP A 21 -1.29 -10.89 -14.83
N ASP A 22 -0.94 -10.59 -16.08
CA ASP A 22 0.31 -9.93 -16.44
C ASP A 22 0.16 -8.42 -16.25
N VAL A 23 0.76 -7.91 -15.18
CA VAL A 23 0.77 -6.49 -14.83
C VAL A 23 2.15 -5.84 -15.06
N SER A 24 3.08 -6.57 -15.66
CA SER A 24 4.49 -6.15 -15.81
C SER A 24 4.70 -4.84 -16.55
N ASN A 25 3.73 -4.38 -17.34
CA ASN A 25 3.78 -3.10 -18.05
C ASN A 25 2.98 -1.99 -17.38
N VAL A 26 2.37 -2.25 -16.21
CA VAL A 26 1.54 -1.26 -15.53
C VAL A 26 2.43 -0.25 -14.81
N THR A 27 2.10 1.02 -14.98
CA THR A 27 2.79 2.15 -14.33
C THR A 27 1.93 2.87 -13.32
N ASP A 28 0.59 2.76 -13.42
CA ASP A 28 -0.37 3.38 -12.52
C ASP A 28 -1.37 2.35 -11.99
N MET A 29 -1.37 2.18 -10.66
CA MET A 29 -2.32 1.34 -9.91
C MET A 29 -3.09 2.14 -8.86
N SER A 30 -3.14 3.47 -9.00
CA SER A 30 -3.86 4.31 -8.04
C SER A 30 -5.33 3.92 -7.93
N GLY A 31 -5.83 3.82 -6.70
CA GLY A 31 -7.22 3.48 -6.40
C GLY A 31 -7.70 2.11 -6.88
N MET A 32 -6.84 1.23 -7.40
CA MET A 32 -7.26 0.01 -8.10
C MET A 32 -8.27 -0.84 -7.33
N PHE A 33 -8.16 -0.93 -6.01
CA PHE A 33 -9.08 -1.65 -5.11
C PHE A 33 -9.71 -0.71 -4.07
N ASN A 34 -9.81 0.57 -4.39
CA ASN A 34 -10.43 1.56 -3.52
C ASN A 34 -11.86 1.14 -3.17
N VAL A 35 -12.18 1.02 -1.88
CA VAL A 35 -13.49 0.57 -1.37
C VAL A 35 -13.91 -0.85 -1.84
N ALA A 36 -12.98 -1.68 -2.32
CA ALA A 36 -13.24 -3.09 -2.64
C ALA A 36 -13.33 -3.93 -1.35
N THR A 37 -14.37 -3.73 -0.57
CA THR A 37 -14.49 -4.19 0.82
C THR A 37 -14.54 -5.71 1.00
N SER A 38 -14.92 -6.47 -0.03
CA SER A 38 -14.93 -7.94 -0.01
C SER A 38 -13.63 -8.57 -0.56
N PHE A 39 -12.72 -7.78 -1.13
CA PHE A 39 -11.47 -8.30 -1.67
C PHE A 39 -10.55 -8.74 -0.53
N SER A 40 -10.36 -10.05 -0.36
CA SER A 40 -9.74 -10.57 0.87
C SER A 40 -8.67 -11.64 0.62
N ASN A 41 -9.03 -12.80 0.09
CA ASN A 41 -8.21 -14.01 0.11
C ASN A 41 -7.60 -14.34 -1.26
N LYS A 42 -7.23 -13.32 -2.03
CA LYS A 42 -6.67 -13.49 -3.38
C LYS A 42 -5.23 -13.00 -3.40
N PRO A 43 -4.25 -13.91 -3.59
CA PRO A 43 -2.85 -13.53 -3.57
C PRO A 43 -2.52 -12.60 -4.76
N LEU A 44 -1.72 -11.58 -4.48
CA LEU A 44 -1.18 -10.65 -5.47
C LEU A 44 0.36 -10.65 -5.47
N ASN A 45 0.98 -11.45 -4.61
CA ASN A 45 2.43 -11.42 -4.39
C ASN A 45 3.27 -11.79 -5.62
N LYS A 46 2.67 -12.47 -6.62
CA LYS A 46 3.35 -12.81 -7.87
C LYS A 46 3.31 -11.71 -8.94
N TRP A 47 2.58 -10.64 -8.69
CA TRP A 47 2.53 -9.54 -9.63
C TRP A 47 3.90 -8.86 -9.76
N ASP A 48 4.38 -8.72 -10.99
CA ASP A 48 5.54 -7.88 -11.29
C ASP A 48 5.11 -6.41 -11.32
N VAL A 49 5.32 -5.72 -10.22
CA VAL A 49 4.98 -4.30 -10.06
C VAL A 49 6.19 -3.37 -10.25
N SER A 50 7.30 -3.90 -10.75
CA SER A 50 8.57 -3.18 -10.86
C SER A 50 8.52 -1.92 -11.73
N ASN A 51 7.53 -1.80 -12.62
CA ASN A 51 7.32 -0.60 -13.44
C ASN A 51 6.29 0.39 -12.85
N VAL A 52 5.67 0.07 -11.72
CA VAL A 52 4.65 0.94 -11.11
C VAL A 52 5.30 2.15 -10.47
N THR A 53 4.77 3.33 -10.76
CA THR A 53 5.25 4.61 -10.22
C THR A 53 4.31 5.24 -9.20
N THR A 54 3.00 4.90 -9.23
CA THR A 54 2.03 5.34 -8.24
C THR A 54 1.11 4.21 -7.79
N MET A 55 0.93 4.12 -6.47
CA MET A 55 0.00 3.21 -5.79
C MET A 55 -0.93 3.99 -4.84
N SER A 56 -1.12 5.29 -5.11
CA SER A 56 -1.96 6.15 -4.26
C SER A 56 -3.36 5.55 -4.08
N GLY A 57 -3.78 5.37 -2.82
CA GLY A 57 -5.10 4.84 -2.48
C GLY A 57 -5.42 3.43 -2.98
N MET A 58 -4.43 2.63 -3.42
CA MET A 58 -4.67 1.33 -4.07
C MET A 58 -5.57 0.41 -3.26
N PHE A 59 -5.45 0.36 -1.95
CA PHE A 59 -6.27 -0.43 -1.03
C PHE A 59 -7.04 0.45 -0.04
N TYR A 60 -7.28 1.71 -0.40
CA TYR A 60 -8.05 2.61 0.46
C TYR A 60 -9.41 1.99 0.82
N ASN A 61 -9.70 1.89 2.11
CA ASN A 61 -10.93 1.29 2.63
C ASN A 61 -11.26 -0.14 2.09
N ALA A 62 -10.24 -0.89 1.64
CA ALA A 62 -10.35 -2.32 1.33
C ALA A 62 -10.33 -3.11 2.65
N THR A 63 -11.42 -3.06 3.40
CA THR A 63 -11.49 -3.42 4.82
C THR A 63 -11.17 -4.88 5.13
N SER A 64 -11.31 -5.78 4.16
CA SER A 64 -11.03 -7.22 4.32
C SER A 64 -9.67 -7.65 3.78
N PHE A 65 -8.95 -6.75 3.10
CA PHE A 65 -7.68 -7.10 2.46
C PHE A 65 -6.58 -7.33 3.51
N ASN A 66 -5.93 -8.49 3.46
CA ASN A 66 -4.78 -8.83 4.30
C ASN A 66 -3.88 -9.89 3.64
N GLN A 67 -3.53 -9.69 2.37
CA GLN A 67 -2.63 -10.61 1.66
C GLN A 67 -1.19 -10.11 1.70
N PRO A 68 -0.20 -11.04 1.68
CA PRO A 68 1.21 -10.67 1.64
C PRO A 68 1.55 -9.94 0.34
N LEU A 69 2.40 -8.92 0.47
CA LEU A 69 2.92 -8.08 -0.61
C LEU A 69 4.44 -7.93 -0.51
N ASP A 70 5.08 -8.73 0.32
CA ASP A 70 6.51 -8.64 0.65
C ASP A 70 7.44 -8.95 -0.53
N GLU A 71 6.95 -9.66 -1.56
CA GLU A 71 7.70 -9.93 -2.79
C GLU A 71 7.62 -8.81 -3.84
N TRP A 72 6.84 -7.76 -3.59
CA TRP A 72 6.70 -6.66 -4.55
C TRP A 72 7.97 -5.80 -4.62
N ASP A 73 8.49 -5.59 -5.83
CA ASP A 73 9.52 -4.58 -6.10
C ASP A 73 8.86 -3.20 -6.29
N VAL A 74 8.90 -2.40 -5.23
CA VAL A 74 8.31 -1.05 -5.21
C VAL A 74 9.33 0.06 -5.44
N THR A 75 10.54 -0.29 -5.89
CA THR A 75 11.69 0.64 -6.03
C THR A 75 11.35 1.86 -6.91
N ASN A 76 10.47 1.72 -7.90
CA ASN A 76 10.09 2.82 -8.79
C ASN A 76 8.89 3.63 -8.32
N VAL A 77 8.26 3.25 -7.21
CA VAL A 77 7.08 3.96 -6.69
C VAL A 77 7.49 5.28 -6.04
N THR A 78 6.82 6.35 -6.41
CA THR A 78 7.05 7.70 -5.88
C THR A 78 5.90 8.22 -5.02
N ASP A 79 4.68 7.67 -5.19
CA ASP A 79 3.49 8.07 -4.46
C ASP A 79 2.79 6.84 -3.87
N MET A 80 2.73 6.77 -2.54
CA MET A 80 2.03 5.76 -1.73
C MET A 80 0.97 6.40 -0.82
N SER A 81 0.56 7.64 -1.12
CA SER A 81 -0.44 8.33 -0.31
C SER A 81 -1.74 7.52 -0.21
N PHE A 82 -2.36 7.46 0.97
CA PHE A 82 -3.60 6.72 1.25
C PHE A 82 -3.59 5.22 0.94
N MET A 83 -2.45 4.59 0.57
CA MET A 83 -2.43 3.24 0.01
C MET A 83 -3.19 2.19 0.85
N PHE A 84 -3.07 2.23 2.16
CA PHE A 84 -3.75 1.34 3.11
C PHE A 84 -4.66 2.08 4.09
N ALA A 85 -5.01 3.34 3.79
CA ALA A 85 -5.88 4.10 4.68
C ALA A 85 -7.23 3.39 4.85
N ALA A 86 -7.68 3.22 6.09
CA ALA A 86 -8.87 2.46 6.47
C ALA A 86 -8.91 0.99 5.99
N ALA A 87 -7.77 0.39 5.58
CA ALA A 87 -7.65 -1.04 5.33
C ALA A 87 -7.57 -1.80 6.67
N ASN A 88 -8.71 -1.95 7.32
CA ASN A 88 -8.82 -2.33 8.73
C ASN A 88 -8.26 -3.71 9.08
N SER A 89 -8.17 -4.63 8.13
CA SER A 89 -7.63 -5.99 8.36
C SER A 89 -6.15 -6.10 8.00
N PHE A 90 -5.59 -5.13 7.27
CA PHE A 90 -4.23 -5.23 6.75
C PHE A 90 -3.18 -5.19 7.87
N ASN A 91 -2.36 -6.24 7.95
CA ASN A 91 -1.25 -6.35 8.90
C ASN A 91 -0.12 -7.24 8.35
N GLN A 92 0.26 -7.08 7.10
CA GLN A 92 1.34 -7.85 6.49
C GLN A 92 2.69 -7.12 6.57
N PRO A 93 3.81 -7.85 6.60
CA PRO A 93 5.13 -7.24 6.67
C PRO A 93 5.46 -6.47 5.39
N LEU A 94 6.02 -5.27 5.56
CA LEU A 94 6.46 -4.37 4.49
C LEU A 94 7.88 -3.84 4.72
N ASN A 95 8.58 -4.35 5.75
CA ASN A 95 9.85 -3.79 6.20
C ASN A 95 10.99 -3.91 5.16
N ASP A 96 10.87 -4.86 4.23
CA ASP A 96 11.88 -5.12 3.20
C ASP A 96 11.59 -4.35 1.88
N TRP A 97 10.51 -3.57 1.83
CA TRP A 97 10.26 -2.69 0.68
C TRP A 97 11.32 -1.59 0.59
N ASP A 98 11.90 -1.43 -0.59
CA ASP A 98 12.74 -0.27 -0.89
C ASP A 98 11.86 0.93 -1.26
N VAL A 99 11.67 1.82 -0.28
CA VAL A 99 10.84 3.03 -0.42
C VAL A 99 11.68 4.29 -0.66
N SER A 100 12.96 4.13 -1.00
CA SER A 100 13.91 5.24 -1.10
C SER A 100 13.55 6.29 -2.18
N ASN A 101 12.71 5.93 -3.15
CA ASN A 101 12.21 6.86 -4.17
C ASN A 101 10.85 7.48 -3.85
N VAL A 102 10.20 7.07 -2.76
CA VAL A 102 8.87 7.60 -2.39
C VAL A 102 9.00 9.03 -1.89
N THR A 103 8.12 9.89 -2.39
CA THR A 103 8.06 11.32 -2.03
C THR A 103 6.81 11.69 -1.24
N ASP A 104 5.71 10.93 -1.40
CA ASP A 104 4.47 11.14 -0.65
C ASP A 104 3.99 9.84 0.01
N MET A 105 3.85 9.86 1.34
CA MET A 105 3.29 8.80 2.18
C MET A 105 2.14 9.34 3.05
N SER A 106 1.54 10.48 2.67
CA SER A 106 0.46 11.06 3.47
C SER A 106 -0.69 10.07 3.63
N ASP A 107 -1.24 9.99 4.83
CA ASP A 107 -2.38 9.13 5.18
C ASP A 107 -2.20 7.62 4.90
N MET A 108 -0.98 7.14 4.54
CA MET A 108 -0.78 5.77 4.01
C MET A 108 -1.39 4.68 4.90
N PHE A 109 -1.33 4.82 6.22
CA PHE A 109 -1.90 3.89 7.21
C PHE A 109 -2.96 4.56 8.09
N ALA A 110 -3.52 5.70 7.69
CA ALA A 110 -4.55 6.37 8.46
C ALA A 110 -5.75 5.43 8.71
N ALA A 111 -6.18 5.29 9.96
CA ALA A 111 -7.25 4.38 10.37
C ALA A 111 -7.04 2.88 9.97
N ALA A 112 -5.81 2.45 9.63
CA ALA A 112 -5.47 1.04 9.43
C ALA A 112 -5.38 0.33 10.79
N ASN A 113 -6.53 -0.02 11.35
CA ASN A 113 -6.68 -0.38 12.76
C ASN A 113 -5.95 -1.65 13.20
N SER A 114 -5.61 -2.56 12.29
CA SER A 114 -4.86 -3.78 12.61
C SER A 114 -3.36 -3.66 12.34
N PHE A 115 -2.93 -2.64 11.60
CA PHE A 115 -1.54 -2.53 11.17
C PHE A 115 -0.60 -2.28 12.35
N ASN A 116 0.36 -3.20 12.56
CA ASN A 116 1.38 -3.11 13.61
C ASN A 116 2.68 -3.82 13.19
N GLN A 117 3.12 -3.64 11.95
CA GLN A 117 4.37 -4.24 11.47
C GLN A 117 5.54 -3.24 11.58
N PRO A 118 6.78 -3.73 11.81
CA PRO A 118 7.94 -2.85 11.83
C PRO A 118 8.20 -2.23 10.46
N LEU A 119 8.70 -0.98 10.46
CA LEU A 119 9.08 -0.20 9.28
C LEU A 119 10.46 0.44 9.45
N ASN A 120 11.27 -0.06 10.37
CA ASN A 120 12.54 0.55 10.75
C ASN A 120 13.65 0.42 9.69
N ASN A 121 13.47 -0.42 8.66
CA ASN A 121 14.39 -0.49 7.52
C ASN A 121 14.11 0.54 6.42
N TRP A 122 12.96 1.24 6.48
CA TRP A 122 12.60 2.18 5.43
C TRP A 122 13.53 3.39 5.39
N ASP A 123 14.12 3.66 4.22
CA ASP A 123 14.79 4.92 3.95
C ASP A 123 13.76 5.94 3.44
N VAL A 124 13.42 6.88 4.31
CA VAL A 124 12.43 7.92 4.03
C VAL A 124 13.07 9.28 3.73
N SER A 125 14.36 9.30 3.40
CA SER A 125 15.12 10.54 3.20
C SER A 125 14.60 11.42 2.05
N ASN A 126 13.90 10.83 1.07
CA ASN A 126 13.29 11.55 -0.04
C ASN A 126 11.80 11.87 0.17
N VAL A 127 11.19 11.40 1.25
CA VAL A 127 9.78 11.68 1.53
C VAL A 127 9.61 13.14 1.95
N THR A 128 8.73 13.85 1.26
CA THR A 128 8.43 15.27 1.53
C THR A 128 7.09 15.47 2.23
N ASN A 129 6.23 14.46 2.25
CA ASN A 129 4.93 14.52 2.89
C ASN A 129 4.62 13.20 3.62
N MET A 130 4.54 13.24 4.94
CA MET A 130 4.11 12.14 5.83
C MET A 130 2.93 12.56 6.70
N SER A 131 2.19 13.59 6.30
CA SER A 131 1.07 14.06 7.11
C SER A 131 0.08 12.93 7.36
N LEU A 132 -0.39 12.80 8.60
CA LEU A 132 -1.40 11.82 9.01
C LEU A 132 -1.03 10.35 8.78
N LEU A 133 0.25 10.00 8.53
CA LEU A 133 0.73 8.67 8.15
C LEU A 133 0.10 7.54 9.00
N PHE A 134 -0.01 7.72 10.31
CA PHE A 134 -0.60 6.75 11.25
C PHE A 134 -1.81 7.34 12.02
N ALA A 135 -2.46 8.37 11.48
CA ALA A 135 -3.60 8.96 12.16
C ALA A 135 -4.69 7.91 12.43
N ALA A 136 -5.16 7.80 13.67
CA ALA A 136 -6.15 6.80 14.10
C ALA A 136 -5.78 5.32 13.82
N ALA A 137 -4.52 4.99 13.54
CA ALA A 137 -4.02 3.61 13.44
C ALA A 137 -3.88 3.00 14.85
N THR A 138 -4.96 2.53 15.42
CA THR A 138 -5.11 2.25 16.87
C THR A 138 -4.23 1.12 17.39
N SER A 139 -3.77 0.20 16.54
CA SER A 139 -2.87 -0.90 16.94
C SER A 139 -1.40 -0.59 16.74
N PHE A 140 -1.06 0.48 16.00
CA PHE A 140 0.34 0.74 15.64
C PHE A 140 1.16 1.15 16.87
N ASN A 141 2.17 0.35 17.19
CA ASN A 141 3.06 0.56 18.34
C ASN A 141 4.49 0.07 18.05
N GLN A 142 5.00 0.30 16.84
CA GLN A 142 6.35 -0.09 16.48
C GLN A 142 7.33 1.09 16.65
N PRO A 143 8.61 0.80 16.97
CA PRO A 143 9.61 1.85 17.00
C PRO A 143 9.80 2.41 15.57
N LEU A 144 9.94 3.72 15.49
CA LEU A 144 10.27 4.42 14.24
C LEU A 144 11.76 4.78 14.26
N ASN A 145 12.42 4.70 13.10
CA ASN A 145 13.80 5.14 12.98
C ASN A 145 13.92 6.68 13.05
N ASP A 146 15.14 7.18 13.26
CA ASP A 146 15.38 8.62 13.41
C ASP A 146 14.93 9.44 12.19
N GLY A 147 14.96 8.85 10.99
CA GLY A 147 14.49 9.51 9.75
C GLY A 147 13.00 9.84 9.80
N MET A 148 12.17 8.93 10.34
CA MET A 148 10.74 9.16 10.50
C MET A 148 10.39 10.12 11.63
N CYS A 149 11.31 10.32 12.59
CA CYS A 149 11.09 11.19 13.76
C CYS A 149 11.52 12.64 13.55
N GLN A 150 12.23 12.95 12.46
CA GLN A 150 12.81 14.28 12.22
C GLN A 150 12.01 15.15 11.25
N MET A 151 10.86 14.68 10.78
CA MET A 151 10.01 15.41 9.81
C MET A 151 8.82 16.11 10.48
#